data_e271428b1180df1f080c55192bc84bb5
#
_entry.id   e271428b1180df1f080c55192bc84bb5
#
_cell.length_a   1.000
_cell.length_b   1.000
_cell.length_c   1.000
_cell.angle_alpha   90.00
_cell.angle_beta   90.00
_cell.angle_gamma   90.00
#
_symmetry.space_group_name_H-M   'P 1'
#
loop_
_entity.id
_entity.type
_entity.pdbx_description
1 polymer ?
#
loop_
_entity_poly.entity_id
_entity_poly.type
_entity_poly.pdbx_seq_one_letter_code
_entity_poly.pdbx_strand_id
1 'polypeptide(L)'
;MSAARRDGTLPWLRPDTKTQVTIEYKHDNGAVVPLRVDTIVVSAQHAEDITTEQLRKEIKEKIIKKIQPSGLFIIGGPQGDAGLTGRKIIVDTYGGWGAHGGGAFSGKDFSKVDRSAAYVGRWIAKSLVNAGLARRALVQLSYAIGVAEPLSIYVDTYGTSDKTSDQLVEIIRNNFDLRPGVIVRELNLDRPIYLQTAKNGHFGTNQSFTWEQPKTLKF
;
A
#
# COMPACT_ATOMS: atom_id res chain seq x y z
N MET A 1 14.95 6.34 -6.29
CA MET A 1 14.92 7.73 -6.81
C MET A 1 15.20 8.76 -5.70
N SER A 2 14.35 8.92 -4.67
CA SER A 2 14.54 9.96 -3.62
C SER A 2 15.86 9.87 -2.86
N ALA A 3 16.37 8.68 -2.57
CA ALA A 3 17.71 8.50 -1.97
C ALA A 3 18.79 9.00 -2.93
N ALA A 4 18.80 8.49 -4.17
CA ALA A 4 19.80 8.86 -5.19
C ALA A 4 19.85 10.36 -5.51
N ARG A 5 18.73 11.08 -5.34
CA ARG A 5 18.69 12.54 -5.43
C ARG A 5 19.37 13.22 -4.23
N ARG A 6 19.13 12.70 -3.02
CA ARG A 6 19.62 13.32 -1.77
C ARG A 6 21.10 13.06 -1.52
N ASP A 7 21.58 11.89 -1.86
CA ASP A 7 22.98 11.49 -1.67
C ASP A 7 23.89 11.93 -2.84
N GLY A 8 23.32 12.59 -3.86
CA GLY A 8 24.07 13.09 -5.02
C GLY A 8 24.40 12.04 -6.08
N THR A 9 23.93 10.80 -5.94
CA THR A 9 24.11 9.74 -6.97
C THR A 9 23.54 10.16 -8.32
N LEU A 10 22.41 10.88 -8.32
CA LEU A 10 21.75 11.47 -9.49
C LEU A 10 21.49 12.97 -9.24
N PRO A 11 22.49 13.84 -9.37
CA PRO A 11 22.39 15.26 -9.00
C PRO A 11 21.42 16.06 -9.88
N TRP A 12 21.21 15.63 -11.12
CA TRP A 12 20.26 16.21 -12.07
C TRP A 12 18.79 15.85 -11.79
N LEU A 13 18.53 14.87 -10.89
CA LEU A 13 17.18 14.40 -10.58
C LEU A 13 16.42 15.43 -9.73
N ARG A 14 15.18 15.75 -10.13
CA ARG A 14 14.25 16.62 -9.42
C ARG A 14 13.22 15.81 -8.62
N PRO A 15 12.44 16.43 -7.73
CA PRO A 15 11.57 15.70 -6.79
C PRO A 15 10.43 14.91 -7.44
N ASP A 16 9.87 15.39 -8.55
CA ASP A 16 8.69 14.79 -9.17
C ASP A 16 9.08 13.56 -9.99
N THR A 17 8.70 12.40 -9.50
CA THR A 17 9.00 11.13 -10.16
C THR A 17 7.81 10.18 -10.05
N LYS A 18 7.52 9.47 -11.16
CA LYS A 18 6.56 8.36 -11.23
C LYS A 18 7.26 7.09 -11.63
N THR A 19 6.85 5.98 -11.04
CA THR A 19 7.29 4.65 -11.43
C THR A 19 6.11 3.72 -11.61
N GLN A 20 6.18 2.87 -12.64
CA GLN A 20 5.23 1.79 -12.87
C GLN A 20 6.01 0.51 -13.11
N VAL A 21 5.60 -0.56 -12.44
CA VAL A 21 6.19 -1.88 -12.61
C VAL A 21 5.12 -2.83 -13.08
N THR A 22 5.36 -3.48 -14.22
CA THR A 22 4.53 -4.56 -14.76
C THR A 22 5.20 -5.89 -14.45
N ILE A 23 4.46 -6.80 -13.83
CA ILE A 23 4.94 -8.11 -13.43
C ILE A 23 4.10 -9.18 -14.11
N GLU A 24 4.75 -10.19 -14.66
CA GLU A 24 4.09 -11.39 -15.14
C GLU A 24 3.85 -12.34 -13.97
N TYR A 25 2.61 -12.83 -13.86
CA TYR A 25 2.19 -13.75 -12.82
C TYR A 25 1.64 -15.04 -13.41
N LYS A 26 1.87 -16.15 -12.71
CA LYS A 26 1.13 -17.41 -12.91
C LYS A 26 -0.05 -17.45 -11.95
N HIS A 27 -1.22 -17.77 -12.47
CA HIS A 27 -2.37 -18.15 -11.64
C HIS A 27 -2.19 -19.59 -11.12
N ASP A 28 -2.33 -19.76 -9.82
CA ASP A 28 -2.19 -21.04 -9.15
C ASP A 28 -3.27 -21.18 -8.07
N ASN A 29 -4.36 -21.87 -8.43
CA ASN A 29 -5.50 -22.12 -7.55
C ASN A 29 -5.95 -20.87 -6.77
N GLY A 30 -6.31 -19.80 -7.49
CA GLY A 30 -6.76 -18.51 -6.93
C GLY A 30 -5.65 -17.61 -6.39
N ALA A 31 -4.46 -18.13 -6.16
CA ALA A 31 -3.29 -17.31 -5.84
C ALA A 31 -2.59 -16.82 -7.12
N VAL A 32 -1.78 -15.78 -6.97
CA VAL A 32 -0.93 -15.25 -8.04
C VAL A 32 0.53 -15.34 -7.61
N VAL A 33 1.33 -16.04 -8.42
CA VAL A 33 2.75 -16.26 -8.16
C VAL A 33 3.55 -15.40 -9.14
N PRO A 34 4.37 -14.43 -8.68
CA PRO A 34 5.16 -13.61 -9.58
C PRO A 34 6.23 -14.45 -10.27
N LEU A 35 6.32 -14.32 -11.60
CA LEU A 35 7.32 -15.03 -12.41
C LEU A 35 8.50 -14.12 -12.76
N ARG A 36 8.22 -12.93 -13.28
CA ARG A 36 9.26 -11.98 -13.66
C ARG A 36 8.72 -10.56 -13.72
N VAL A 37 9.63 -9.61 -13.62
CA VAL A 37 9.35 -8.22 -13.97
C VAL A 37 9.37 -8.12 -15.49
N ASP A 38 8.25 -7.70 -16.08
CA ASP A 38 8.13 -7.52 -17.52
C ASP A 38 8.62 -6.13 -17.93
N THR A 39 8.03 -5.09 -17.39
CA THR A 39 8.33 -3.71 -17.75
C THR A 39 8.43 -2.82 -16.52
N ILE A 40 9.41 -1.91 -16.53
CA ILE A 40 9.51 -0.82 -15.55
C ILE A 40 9.49 0.49 -16.33
N VAL A 41 8.51 1.36 -16.03
CA VAL A 41 8.45 2.72 -16.56
C VAL A 41 8.89 3.69 -15.47
N VAL A 42 9.76 4.61 -15.81
CA VAL A 42 10.20 5.70 -14.93
C VAL A 42 10.01 7.02 -15.63
N SER A 43 9.20 7.89 -15.04
CA SER A 43 9.12 9.31 -15.40
C SER A 43 9.83 10.11 -14.32
N ALA A 44 10.84 10.85 -14.68
CA ALA A 44 11.67 11.58 -13.74
C ALA A 44 11.84 13.03 -14.18
N GLN A 45 11.34 13.96 -13.38
CA GLN A 45 11.65 15.37 -13.55
C GLN A 45 13.15 15.57 -13.39
N HIS A 46 13.76 16.33 -14.28
CA HIS A 46 15.22 16.47 -14.37
C HIS A 46 15.64 17.91 -14.66
N ALA A 47 16.91 18.21 -14.46
CA ALA A 47 17.51 19.46 -14.83
C ALA A 47 17.62 19.59 -16.37
N GLU A 48 17.72 20.81 -16.86
CA GLU A 48 17.78 21.10 -18.31
C GLU A 48 19.10 20.67 -18.94
N ASP A 49 20.16 20.57 -18.15
CA ASP A 49 21.53 20.29 -18.57
C ASP A 49 21.83 18.81 -18.82
N ILE A 50 20.85 17.92 -18.60
CA ILE A 50 21.01 16.48 -18.89
C ILE A 50 20.27 16.07 -20.16
N THR A 51 20.95 15.33 -21.04
CA THR A 51 20.31 14.74 -22.22
C THR A 51 19.44 13.54 -21.86
N THR A 52 18.42 13.30 -22.67
CA THR A 52 17.54 12.13 -22.48
C THR A 52 18.32 10.80 -22.55
N GLU A 53 19.36 10.74 -23.38
CA GLU A 53 20.19 9.55 -23.51
C GLU A 53 21.02 9.29 -22.24
N GLN A 54 21.64 10.32 -21.69
CA GLN A 54 22.40 10.22 -20.44
C GLN A 54 21.48 9.87 -19.29
N LEU A 55 20.31 10.51 -19.18
CA LEU A 55 19.29 10.21 -18.19
C LEU A 55 18.89 8.72 -18.24
N ARG A 56 18.59 8.20 -19.44
CA ARG A 56 18.25 6.79 -19.66
C ARG A 56 19.35 5.85 -19.19
N LYS A 57 20.60 6.16 -19.58
CA LYS A 57 21.76 5.36 -19.20
C LYS A 57 21.94 5.33 -17.68
N GLU A 58 21.97 6.49 -17.03
CA GLU A 58 22.22 6.58 -15.60
C GLU A 58 21.11 5.98 -14.74
N ILE A 59 19.84 6.16 -15.10
CA ILE A 59 18.74 5.50 -14.39
C ILE A 59 18.83 3.98 -14.57
N LYS A 60 19.12 3.50 -15.77
CA LYS A 60 19.27 2.07 -16.07
C LYS A 60 20.40 1.43 -15.24
N GLU A 61 21.56 2.08 -15.20
CA GLU A 61 22.74 1.55 -14.51
C GLU A 61 22.65 1.64 -12.99
N LYS A 62 22.15 2.79 -12.46
CA LYS A 62 22.20 3.12 -11.05
C LYS A 62 20.91 2.73 -10.27
N ILE A 63 19.78 2.63 -10.96
CA ILE A 63 18.48 2.38 -10.32
C ILE A 63 17.87 1.06 -10.75
N ILE A 64 17.87 0.74 -12.06
CA ILE A 64 17.12 -0.40 -12.58
C ILE A 64 17.84 -1.09 -13.73
N LYS A 65 17.74 -2.42 -13.82
CA LYS A 65 18.34 -3.21 -14.90
C LYS A 65 17.54 -3.23 -16.23
N LYS A 66 16.26 -2.82 -16.25
CA LYS A 66 15.40 -2.70 -17.45
C LYS A 66 14.48 -1.50 -17.35
N ILE A 67 14.45 -0.61 -18.34
CA ILE A 67 13.64 0.63 -18.31
C ILE A 67 13.06 0.94 -19.68
N GLN A 68 11.81 1.46 -19.69
CA GLN A 68 11.27 2.29 -20.77
C GLN A 68 10.95 3.69 -20.19
N PRO A 69 11.75 4.74 -20.44
CA PRO A 69 11.46 6.08 -19.97
C PRO A 69 10.48 6.80 -20.90
N SER A 70 9.60 7.60 -20.32
CA SER A 70 8.86 8.65 -21.02
C SER A 70 9.83 9.76 -21.47
N GLY A 71 9.40 10.62 -22.40
CA GLY A 71 10.23 11.66 -22.99
C GLY A 71 10.68 12.78 -22.03
N LEU A 72 10.88 13.98 -22.54
CA LEU A 72 11.35 15.15 -21.79
C LEU A 72 10.41 15.56 -20.67
N PHE A 73 10.93 15.73 -19.44
CA PHE A 73 10.15 16.11 -18.25
C PHE A 73 10.96 17.12 -17.40
N ILE A 74 10.95 18.38 -17.79
CA ILE A 74 11.67 19.48 -17.12
C ILE A 74 10.75 20.18 -16.11
N ILE A 75 9.55 20.60 -16.55
CA ILE A 75 8.57 21.26 -15.69
C ILE A 75 7.71 20.19 -14.98
N GLY A 76 7.74 20.20 -13.66
CA GLY A 76 6.99 19.25 -12.83
C GLY A 76 6.76 19.80 -11.42
N GLY A 77 6.28 18.93 -10.52
CA GLY A 77 5.91 19.33 -9.18
C GLY A 77 4.72 20.29 -9.16
N PRO A 78 4.60 21.16 -8.13
CA PRO A 78 3.45 22.05 -7.97
C PRO A 78 3.22 23.03 -9.13
N GLN A 79 4.29 23.34 -9.87
CA GLN A 79 4.21 24.22 -11.05
C GLN A 79 3.53 23.52 -12.24
N GLY A 80 3.84 22.23 -12.45
CA GLY A 80 3.29 21.45 -13.56
C GLY A 80 1.93 20.84 -13.25
N ASP A 81 1.79 20.31 -12.03
CA ASP A 81 0.57 19.63 -11.55
C ASP A 81 0.51 19.72 -10.04
N ALA A 82 -0.30 20.64 -9.51
CA ALA A 82 -0.48 20.79 -8.08
C ALA A 82 -1.21 19.58 -7.49
N GLY A 83 -0.51 18.84 -6.61
CA GLY A 83 -1.07 17.69 -5.91
C GLY A 83 -1.88 18.08 -4.67
N LEU A 84 -2.83 17.23 -4.32
CA LEU A 84 -3.61 17.34 -3.09
C LEU A 84 -3.45 16.07 -2.24
N THR A 85 -3.49 16.23 -0.92
CA THR A 85 -3.51 15.09 0.02
C THR A 85 -4.74 14.21 -0.23
N GLY A 86 -4.53 12.91 -0.29
CA GLY A 86 -5.61 11.93 -0.49
C GLY A 86 -6.18 11.82 -1.90
N ARG A 87 -5.50 12.34 -2.91
CA ARG A 87 -5.87 12.20 -4.33
C ARG A 87 -5.12 11.06 -5.04
N LYS A 88 -4.40 10.23 -4.30
CA LYS A 88 -3.69 9.04 -4.79
C LYS A 88 -3.91 7.84 -3.87
N ILE A 89 -5.15 7.64 -3.41
CA ILE A 89 -5.53 6.63 -2.40
C ILE A 89 -5.22 5.19 -2.82
N ILE A 90 -5.28 4.89 -4.10
CA ILE A 90 -4.94 3.56 -4.63
C ILE A 90 -3.42 3.33 -4.59
N VAL A 91 -2.62 4.33 -4.92
CA VAL A 91 -1.15 4.28 -4.80
C VAL A 91 -0.72 4.22 -3.33
N ASP A 92 -1.43 4.94 -2.45
CA ASP A 92 -1.18 4.94 -1.00
C ASP A 92 -1.43 3.57 -0.35
N THR A 93 -2.17 2.67 -1.00
CA THR A 93 -2.62 1.39 -0.48
C THR A 93 -2.07 0.20 -1.28
N TYR A 94 -2.86 -0.37 -2.19
CA TYR A 94 -2.55 -1.65 -2.86
C TYR A 94 -2.32 -1.54 -4.36
N GLY A 95 -2.30 -0.34 -4.94
CA GLY A 95 -1.99 -0.14 -6.34
C GLY A 95 -2.99 -0.76 -7.34
N GLY A 96 -4.24 -0.98 -6.90
CA GLY A 96 -5.30 -1.59 -7.71
C GLY A 96 -5.46 -3.11 -7.54
N TRP A 97 -4.67 -3.75 -6.68
CA TRP A 97 -4.76 -5.19 -6.40
C TRP A 97 -5.91 -5.58 -5.47
N GLY A 98 -6.45 -4.67 -4.70
CA GLY A 98 -7.56 -4.86 -3.80
C GLY A 98 -8.59 -3.74 -3.92
N ALA A 99 -9.76 -3.95 -3.35
CA ALA A 99 -10.79 -2.93 -3.23
C ALA A 99 -10.33 -1.80 -2.29
N HIS A 100 -10.95 -0.64 -2.40
CA HIS A 100 -10.71 0.52 -1.55
C HIS A 100 -12.04 1.16 -1.15
N GLY A 101 -12.17 1.56 0.11
CA GLY A 101 -13.38 2.21 0.62
C GLY A 101 -13.57 3.67 0.19
N GLY A 102 -12.57 4.26 -0.50
CA GLY A 102 -12.62 5.64 -1.00
C GLY A 102 -12.09 6.68 -0.03
N GLY A 103 -11.91 6.35 1.25
CA GLY A 103 -11.41 7.28 2.26
C GLY A 103 -9.90 7.52 2.19
N ALA A 104 -9.47 8.78 2.13
CA ALA A 104 -8.07 9.13 2.28
C ALA A 104 -7.58 8.89 3.71
N PHE A 105 -6.33 8.48 3.90
CA PHE A 105 -5.75 8.26 5.22
C PHE A 105 -4.98 9.48 5.73
N SER A 106 -4.04 9.98 4.94
CA SER A 106 -3.26 11.17 5.30
C SER A 106 -4.16 12.39 5.49
N GLY A 107 -3.90 13.16 6.54
CA GLY A 107 -4.76 14.28 6.97
C GLY A 107 -5.84 13.89 7.97
N LYS A 108 -6.04 12.59 8.24
CA LYS A 108 -6.95 12.06 9.28
C LYS A 108 -6.15 11.50 10.44
N ASP A 109 -6.60 11.72 11.66
CA ASP A 109 -6.08 11.06 12.85
C ASP A 109 -6.68 9.66 13.04
N PHE A 110 -6.25 8.95 14.06
CA PHE A 110 -6.67 7.59 14.37
C PHE A 110 -8.16 7.43 14.73
N SER A 111 -8.86 8.50 15.06
CA SER A 111 -10.29 8.45 15.40
C SER A 111 -11.19 8.24 14.17
N LYS A 112 -10.67 8.44 12.96
CA LYS A 112 -11.39 8.28 11.71
C LYS A 112 -11.25 6.84 11.20
N VAL A 113 -12.36 6.13 11.10
CA VAL A 113 -12.41 4.72 10.67
C VAL A 113 -11.89 4.50 9.26
N ASP A 114 -11.99 5.47 8.38
CA ASP A 114 -11.36 5.40 7.05
C ASP A 114 -9.87 5.02 7.15
N ARG A 115 -9.19 5.49 8.19
CA ARG A 115 -7.78 5.18 8.44
C ARG A 115 -7.63 3.98 9.37
N SER A 116 -8.18 4.03 10.57
CA SER A 116 -8.00 2.99 11.59
C SER A 116 -8.60 1.64 11.17
N ALA A 117 -9.78 1.62 10.55
CA ALA A 117 -10.37 0.38 10.06
C ALA A 117 -9.63 -0.20 8.85
N ALA A 118 -9.07 0.62 7.97
CA ALA A 118 -8.21 0.13 6.90
C ALA A 118 -6.92 -0.50 7.45
N TYR A 119 -6.35 0.04 8.51
CA TYR A 119 -5.17 -0.52 9.17
C TYR A 119 -5.48 -1.86 9.89
N VAL A 120 -6.60 -1.96 10.60
CA VAL A 120 -6.99 -3.25 11.19
C VAL A 120 -7.39 -4.25 10.11
N GLY A 121 -8.02 -3.83 9.01
CA GLY A 121 -8.30 -4.69 7.85
C GLY A 121 -7.03 -5.30 7.27
N ARG A 122 -5.96 -4.50 7.14
CA ARG A 122 -4.63 -4.98 6.75
C ARG A 122 -4.08 -6.01 7.76
N TRP A 123 -4.19 -5.71 9.04
CA TRP A 123 -3.72 -6.59 10.12
C TRP A 123 -4.43 -7.93 10.10
N ILE A 124 -5.76 -7.92 9.94
CA ILE A 124 -6.59 -9.14 9.82
C ILE A 124 -6.15 -9.96 8.60
N ALA A 125 -6.08 -9.35 7.43
CA ALA A 125 -5.70 -10.04 6.20
C ALA A 125 -4.32 -10.71 6.31
N LYS A 126 -3.33 -10.00 6.88
CA LYS A 126 -2.01 -10.57 7.16
C LYS A 126 -2.06 -11.72 8.16
N SER A 127 -2.89 -11.60 9.19
CA SER A 127 -3.02 -12.65 10.21
C SER A 127 -3.64 -13.92 9.64
N LEU A 128 -4.68 -13.80 8.80
CA LEU A 128 -5.30 -14.94 8.11
C LEU A 128 -4.29 -15.67 7.19
N VAL A 129 -3.52 -14.91 6.41
CA VAL A 129 -2.51 -15.50 5.53
C VAL A 129 -1.36 -16.13 6.32
N ASN A 130 -0.89 -15.46 7.38
CA ASN A 130 0.18 -15.98 8.24
C ASN A 130 -0.22 -17.26 8.99
N ALA A 131 -1.50 -17.38 9.35
CA ALA A 131 -2.06 -18.58 9.98
C ALA A 131 -2.30 -19.75 8.99
N GLY A 132 -1.99 -19.56 7.70
CA GLY A 132 -2.21 -20.58 6.67
C GLY A 132 -3.67 -20.79 6.28
N LEU A 133 -4.60 -19.91 6.74
CA LEU A 133 -6.03 -20.01 6.45
C LEU A 133 -6.38 -19.62 5.02
N ALA A 134 -5.53 -18.85 4.36
CA ALA A 134 -5.65 -18.47 2.96
C ALA A 134 -4.27 -18.10 2.39
N ARG A 135 -4.10 -18.21 1.08
CA ARG A 135 -2.90 -17.72 0.39
C ARG A 135 -3.04 -16.24 -0.04
N ARG A 136 -4.28 -15.76 -0.08
CA ARG A 136 -4.65 -14.40 -0.42
C ARG A 136 -5.94 -14.03 0.32
N ALA A 137 -6.03 -12.82 0.87
CA ALA A 137 -7.22 -12.37 1.57
C ALA A 137 -7.50 -10.90 1.28
N LEU A 138 -8.77 -10.58 1.06
CA LEU A 138 -9.33 -9.23 1.08
C LEU A 138 -10.31 -9.16 2.25
N VAL A 139 -10.19 -8.14 3.08
CA VAL A 139 -11.08 -7.91 4.23
C VAL A 139 -11.75 -6.55 4.06
N GLN A 140 -13.07 -6.53 4.18
CA GLN A 140 -13.87 -5.31 4.17
C GLN A 140 -14.62 -5.17 5.49
N LEU A 141 -14.56 -3.98 6.07
CA LEU A 141 -15.25 -3.59 7.29
C LEU A 141 -16.14 -2.38 6.99
N SER A 142 -17.38 -2.40 7.49
CA SER A 142 -18.31 -1.29 7.35
C SER A 142 -18.73 -0.75 8.71
N TYR A 143 -18.80 0.57 8.85
CA TYR A 143 -19.20 1.24 10.09
C TYR A 143 -20.30 2.27 9.82
N ALA A 144 -21.10 2.55 10.85
CA ALA A 144 -22.03 3.67 10.88
C ALA A 144 -21.65 4.67 11.97
N ILE A 145 -21.92 5.93 11.73
CA ILE A 145 -21.71 7.00 12.73
C ILE A 145 -22.59 6.72 13.95
N GLY A 146 -21.97 6.78 15.14
CA GLY A 146 -22.64 6.54 16.40
C GLY A 146 -22.80 5.07 16.80
N VAL A 147 -22.32 4.13 15.97
CA VAL A 147 -22.35 2.68 16.28
C VAL A 147 -20.92 2.18 16.41
N ALA A 148 -20.58 1.63 17.56
CA ALA A 148 -19.22 1.18 17.86
C ALA A 148 -18.85 -0.13 17.12
N GLU A 149 -19.80 -1.06 17.02
CA GLU A 149 -19.58 -2.33 16.33
C GLU A 149 -19.63 -2.14 14.81
N PRO A 150 -18.80 -2.88 14.04
CA PRO A 150 -18.93 -2.87 12.59
C PRO A 150 -20.29 -3.39 12.13
N LEU A 151 -20.89 -2.75 11.14
CA LEU A 151 -22.16 -3.20 10.53
C LEU A 151 -21.99 -4.51 9.77
N SER A 152 -20.86 -4.68 9.12
CA SER A 152 -20.51 -5.89 8.38
C SER A 152 -19.02 -6.15 8.35
N ILE A 153 -18.70 -7.44 8.28
CA ILE A 153 -17.35 -7.97 8.02
C ILE A 153 -17.49 -8.88 6.82
N TYR A 154 -16.67 -8.64 5.80
CA TYR A 154 -16.61 -9.49 4.61
C TYR A 154 -15.19 -9.94 4.34
N VAL A 155 -15.02 -11.19 3.96
CA VAL A 155 -13.73 -11.79 3.60
C VAL A 155 -13.84 -12.49 2.27
N ASP A 156 -12.95 -12.13 1.34
CA ASP A 156 -12.73 -12.86 0.10
C ASP A 156 -11.31 -13.42 0.08
N THR A 157 -11.19 -14.72 -0.10
CA THR A 157 -9.91 -15.42 -0.19
C THR A 157 -9.54 -15.78 -1.62
N TYR A 158 -10.32 -15.34 -2.60
CA TYR A 158 -10.10 -15.66 -4.03
C TYR A 158 -10.02 -17.17 -4.30
N GLY A 159 -10.77 -17.97 -3.54
CA GLY A 159 -10.74 -19.43 -3.65
C GLY A 159 -9.47 -20.10 -3.10
N THR A 160 -8.68 -19.39 -2.29
CA THR A 160 -7.41 -19.94 -1.74
C THR A 160 -7.53 -20.49 -0.33
N SER A 161 -8.75 -20.59 0.21
CA SER A 161 -9.04 -21.13 1.54
C SER A 161 -9.93 -22.36 1.47
N ASP A 162 -9.70 -23.31 2.36
CA ASP A 162 -10.60 -24.44 2.58
C ASP A 162 -11.80 -24.09 3.50
N LYS A 163 -11.79 -22.89 4.07
CA LYS A 163 -12.88 -22.37 4.92
C LYS A 163 -13.80 -21.46 4.13
N THR A 164 -15.07 -21.46 4.49
CA THR A 164 -16.05 -20.50 3.94
C THR A 164 -15.79 -19.10 4.47
N SER A 165 -16.33 -18.09 3.78
CA SER A 165 -16.27 -16.69 4.24
C SER A 165 -16.87 -16.53 5.65
N ASP A 166 -17.99 -17.19 5.94
CA ASP A 166 -18.64 -17.13 7.26
C ASP A 166 -17.76 -17.73 8.37
N GLN A 167 -17.11 -18.87 8.13
CA GLN A 167 -16.16 -19.45 9.08
C GLN A 167 -14.97 -18.53 9.35
N LEU A 168 -14.47 -17.85 8.31
CA LEU A 168 -13.39 -16.88 8.47
C LEU A 168 -13.84 -15.62 9.22
N VAL A 169 -15.08 -15.17 9.00
CA VAL A 169 -15.68 -14.05 9.77
C VAL A 169 -15.83 -14.42 11.23
N GLU A 170 -16.22 -15.66 11.56
CA GLU A 170 -16.27 -16.14 12.94
C GLU A 170 -14.88 -16.14 13.60
N ILE A 171 -13.86 -16.64 12.91
CA ILE A 171 -12.48 -16.57 13.38
C ILE A 171 -12.06 -15.12 13.65
N ILE A 172 -12.41 -14.19 12.75
CA ILE A 172 -12.10 -12.77 12.94
C ILE A 172 -12.76 -12.24 14.20
N ARG A 173 -14.06 -12.49 14.40
CA ARG A 173 -14.81 -12.03 15.58
C ARG A 173 -14.25 -12.57 16.89
N ASN A 174 -13.75 -13.80 16.88
CA ASN A 174 -13.17 -14.44 18.06
C ASN A 174 -11.76 -13.93 18.42
N ASN A 175 -11.06 -13.29 17.46
CA ASN A 175 -9.68 -12.86 17.65
C ASN A 175 -9.48 -11.35 17.65
N PHE A 176 -10.41 -10.56 17.10
CA PHE A 176 -10.29 -9.12 16.94
C PHE A 176 -11.52 -8.40 17.49
N ASP A 177 -11.30 -7.46 18.37
CA ASP A 177 -12.33 -6.49 18.76
C ASP A 177 -12.26 -5.29 17.81
N LEU A 178 -13.29 -5.16 16.97
CA LEU A 178 -13.30 -4.20 15.86
C LEU A 178 -13.94 -2.84 16.23
N ARG A 179 -14.21 -2.61 17.50
CA ARG A 179 -14.66 -1.29 17.97
C ARG A 179 -13.54 -0.25 17.79
N PRO A 180 -13.81 0.94 17.25
CA PRO A 180 -12.76 1.91 16.88
C PRO A 180 -11.77 2.22 18.01
N GLY A 181 -12.25 2.41 19.24
CA GLY A 181 -11.39 2.67 20.40
C GLY A 181 -10.48 1.50 20.76
N VAL A 182 -10.90 0.25 20.51
CA VAL A 182 -10.07 -0.94 20.74
C VAL A 182 -9.02 -1.09 19.65
N ILE A 183 -9.39 -0.84 18.39
CA ILE A 183 -8.44 -0.82 17.27
C ILE A 183 -7.28 0.15 17.56
N VAL A 184 -7.60 1.36 18.02
CA VAL A 184 -6.59 2.36 18.39
C VAL A 184 -5.62 1.82 19.43
N ARG A 185 -6.13 1.17 20.48
CA ARG A 185 -5.30 0.59 21.55
C ARG A 185 -4.48 -0.61 21.09
N GLU A 186 -5.08 -1.56 20.40
CA GLU A 186 -4.38 -2.78 19.96
C GLU A 186 -3.29 -2.47 18.92
N LEU A 187 -3.53 -1.54 18.04
CA LEU A 187 -2.54 -1.12 17.04
C LEU A 187 -1.66 0.06 17.50
N ASN A 188 -1.86 0.56 18.73
CA ASN A 188 -1.13 1.71 19.27
C ASN A 188 -1.12 2.92 18.31
N LEU A 189 -2.29 3.29 17.79
CA LEU A 189 -2.42 4.32 16.76
C LEU A 189 -2.35 5.75 17.32
N ASP A 190 -2.40 5.94 18.62
CA ASP A 190 -2.30 7.24 19.33
C ASP A 190 -0.87 7.76 19.45
N ARG A 191 0.13 7.01 18.95
CA ARG A 191 1.54 7.42 18.92
C ARG A 191 1.87 8.30 17.70
N PRO A 192 2.98 9.07 17.73
CA PRO A 192 3.41 9.91 16.61
C PRO A 192 4.08 9.10 15.48
N ILE A 193 3.32 8.21 14.83
CA ILE A 193 3.79 7.29 13.78
C ILE A 193 3.49 7.77 12.37
N TYR A 194 2.66 8.79 12.21
CA TYR A 194 2.03 9.16 10.93
C TYR A 194 2.98 9.81 9.92
N LEU A 195 4.05 10.46 10.37
CA LEU A 195 5.08 10.99 9.48
C LEU A 195 5.69 9.90 8.57
N GLN A 196 5.87 8.69 9.12
CA GLN A 196 6.45 7.57 8.38
C GLN A 196 5.50 7.04 7.30
N THR A 197 4.18 7.27 7.43
CA THR A 197 3.18 6.87 6.43
C THR A 197 2.95 7.91 5.34
N ALA A 198 3.53 9.11 5.47
CA ALA A 198 3.26 10.25 4.57
C ALA A 198 3.85 10.07 3.16
N LYS A 199 4.74 9.09 2.97
CA LYS A 199 5.33 8.77 1.67
C LYS A 199 5.55 7.25 1.54
N ASN A 200 5.62 6.76 0.31
CA ASN A 200 5.83 5.36 -0.04
C ASN A 200 4.66 4.42 0.35
N GLY A 201 3.47 4.96 0.61
CA GLY A 201 2.29 4.20 0.96
C GLY A 201 2.19 3.82 2.45
N HIS A 202 1.07 3.21 2.82
CA HIS A 202 0.74 2.85 4.20
C HIS A 202 0.96 1.37 4.50
N PHE A 203 1.10 0.52 3.47
CA PHE A 203 1.16 -0.93 3.60
C PHE A 203 2.40 -1.51 2.92
N GLY A 204 2.97 -2.56 3.53
CA GLY A 204 4.08 -3.32 2.97
C GLY A 204 5.45 -2.63 2.93
N THR A 205 5.54 -1.37 3.27
CA THR A 205 6.76 -0.56 3.13
C THR A 205 7.63 -0.52 4.38
N ASN A 206 7.02 -0.66 5.56
CA ASN A 206 7.72 -0.65 6.84
C ASN A 206 7.16 -1.74 7.75
N GLN A 207 7.93 -2.79 7.96
CA GLN A 207 7.54 -3.93 8.79
C GLN A 207 7.45 -3.60 10.29
N SER A 208 7.91 -2.43 10.74
CA SER A 208 7.77 -2.01 12.14
C SER A 208 6.37 -1.51 12.51
N PHE A 209 5.52 -1.23 11.54
CA PHE A 209 4.14 -0.85 11.80
C PHE A 209 3.35 -2.00 12.45
N THR A 210 2.52 -1.68 13.42
CA THR A 210 1.72 -2.67 14.17
C THR A 210 0.77 -3.47 13.28
N TRP A 211 0.16 -2.85 12.29
CA TRP A 211 -0.70 -3.52 11.31
C TRP A 211 0.05 -4.41 10.30
N GLU A 212 1.37 -4.36 10.29
CA GLU A 212 2.22 -5.27 9.52
C GLU A 212 2.70 -6.49 10.34
N GLN A 213 2.42 -6.53 11.66
CA GLN A 213 2.75 -7.65 12.53
C GLN A 213 1.56 -8.59 12.68
N PRO A 214 1.57 -9.81 12.08
CA PRO A 214 0.45 -10.73 12.17
C PRO A 214 0.15 -11.13 13.62
N LYS A 215 -1.13 -11.20 13.97
CA LYS A 215 -1.62 -11.73 15.24
C LYS A 215 -1.69 -13.27 15.15
N THR A 216 -1.28 -13.97 16.19
CA THR A 216 -1.54 -15.40 16.30
C THR A 216 -3.02 -15.62 16.53
N LEU A 217 -3.68 -16.39 15.65
CA LEU A 217 -5.11 -16.65 15.71
C LEU A 217 -5.43 -17.93 16.47
N LYS A 218 -6.57 -17.92 17.16
CA LYS A 218 -7.20 -19.08 17.76
C LYS A 218 -8.39 -19.50 16.88
N PHE A 219 -8.44 -20.75 16.41
CA PHE A 219 -9.49 -21.28 15.55
C PHE A 219 -9.59 -22.80 15.65
#